data_db41ee6599f84b3c53e86b46b82f4d63
#
_entry.id   db41ee6599f84b3c53e86b46b82f4d63
#
_cell.length_a   1.000
_cell.length_b   1.000
_cell.length_c   1.000
_cell.angle_alpha   90.00
_cell.angle_beta   90.00
_cell.angle_gamma   90.00
#
_symmetry.space_group_name_H-M   'P 1'
#
loop_
_entity.id
_entity.type
_entity.pdbx_description
1 polymer ?
#
loop_
_entity_poly.entity_id
_entity_poly.type
_entity_poly.pdbx_seq_one_letter_code
_entity_poly.pdbx_strand_id
1 'polypeptide(L)'
;MEIQKYLESNTKNHLSSSMCSLLAYVLLMSEEVLDELNLMMYRTTLGSHMRLLPAVRCCRKAKLCECYLDDTCCETVALALQIPNSPLIELDMSDNDLQDSGVKLLSDGLKSPNCQLTKLRLKSQMCFIC
;
A
#
# COMPACT_ATOMS: atom_id res chain seq x y z
N MET A 1 17.01 8.79 -1.85
CA MET A 1 15.69 9.43 -1.93
C MET A 1 15.35 10.04 -0.58
N GLU A 2 15.06 11.32 -0.54
CA GLU A 2 14.87 12.04 0.73
C GLU A 2 13.60 11.63 1.47
N ILE A 3 12.50 11.40 0.74
CA ILE A 3 11.24 11.00 1.35
C ILE A 3 11.37 9.64 2.00
N GLN A 4 12.03 8.71 1.33
CA GLN A 4 12.29 7.38 1.86
C GLN A 4 13.10 7.47 3.18
N LYS A 5 14.13 8.28 3.18
CA LYS A 5 14.96 8.48 4.39
C LYS A 5 14.17 9.10 5.52
N TYR A 6 13.31 10.06 5.20
CA TYR A 6 12.45 10.70 6.19
C TYR A 6 11.52 9.68 6.85
N LEU A 7 10.87 8.85 6.03
CA LEU A 7 9.97 7.82 6.54
C LEU A 7 10.71 6.83 7.43
N GLU A 8 11.89 6.38 7.01
CA GLU A 8 12.69 5.45 7.78
C GLU A 8 13.16 6.03 9.10
N SER A 9 13.55 7.30 9.11
CA SER A 9 14.05 7.95 10.33
C SER A 9 12.95 8.23 11.34
N ASN A 10 11.68 8.23 10.93
CA ASN A 10 10.55 8.51 11.80
C ASN A 10 9.76 7.27 12.19
N THR A 11 10.30 6.08 11.96
CA THR A 11 9.60 4.82 12.28
C THR A 11 9.35 4.63 13.78
N LYS A 12 10.17 5.23 14.62
CA LYS A 12 10.02 5.12 16.07
C LYS A 12 9.03 6.12 16.65
N ASN A 13 8.63 7.11 15.88
CA ASN A 13 7.70 8.14 16.30
C ASN A 13 6.34 7.89 15.67
N HIS A 14 5.29 8.03 16.47
CA HIS A 14 3.94 7.91 15.94
C HIS A 14 3.61 9.15 15.11
N LEU A 15 3.36 8.94 13.83
CA LEU A 15 2.93 10.03 12.97
C LEU A 15 1.47 10.38 13.28
N SER A 16 1.19 11.68 13.36
CA SER A 16 -0.19 12.14 13.51
C SER A 16 -0.96 11.92 12.21
N SER A 17 -2.29 11.98 12.29
CA SER A 17 -3.14 11.90 11.10
C SER A 17 -2.78 12.97 10.08
N SER A 18 -2.53 14.20 10.55
CA SER A 18 -2.15 15.31 9.67
C SER A 18 -0.84 15.04 8.97
N MET A 19 0.15 14.50 9.68
CA MET A 19 1.44 14.16 9.08
C MET A 19 1.31 13.05 8.05
N CYS A 20 0.51 12.03 8.33
CA CYS A 20 0.30 10.95 7.37
C CYS A 20 -0.37 11.46 6.10
N SER A 21 -1.37 12.34 6.23
CA SER A 21 -2.04 12.94 5.09
C SER A 21 -1.08 13.80 4.25
N LEU A 22 -0.23 14.58 4.94
CA LEU A 22 0.74 15.43 4.26
C LEU A 22 1.77 14.60 3.51
N LEU A 23 2.27 13.54 4.14
CA LEU A 23 3.24 12.64 3.51
C LEU A 23 2.64 11.96 2.28
N ALA A 24 1.39 11.50 2.38
CA ALA A 24 0.71 10.89 1.24
C ALA A 24 0.59 11.89 0.09
N TYR A 25 0.21 13.12 0.40
CA TYR A 25 0.09 14.18 -0.61
C TYR A 25 1.43 14.44 -1.29
N VAL A 26 2.49 14.60 -0.49
CA VAL A 26 3.83 14.86 -1.03
C VAL A 26 4.30 13.70 -1.91
N LEU A 27 4.06 12.47 -1.49
CA LEU A 27 4.43 11.29 -2.28
C LEU A 27 3.68 11.24 -3.60
N LEU A 28 2.38 11.58 -3.57
CA LEU A 28 1.57 11.56 -4.80
C LEU A 28 1.96 12.67 -5.76
N MET A 29 2.40 13.82 -5.24
CA MET A 29 2.79 14.96 -6.05
C MET A 29 4.23 14.90 -6.52
N SER A 30 5.09 14.14 -5.84
CA SER A 30 6.45 13.93 -6.28
C SER A 30 6.46 12.85 -7.38
N GLU A 31 7.47 12.87 -8.22
CA GLU A 31 7.63 11.83 -9.24
C GLU A 31 8.53 10.70 -8.75
N GLU A 32 8.84 10.69 -7.48
CA GLU A 32 9.69 9.67 -6.89
C GLU A 32 8.93 8.36 -6.67
N VAL A 33 9.63 7.25 -6.84
CA VAL A 33 9.10 5.91 -6.56
C VAL A 33 9.81 5.38 -5.33
N LEU A 34 9.03 5.04 -4.30
CA LEU A 34 9.56 4.42 -3.10
C LEU A 34 9.92 2.96 -3.38
N ASP A 35 11.02 2.48 -2.82
CA ASP A 35 11.37 1.06 -2.91
C ASP A 35 10.36 0.22 -2.12
N GLU A 36 9.97 0.68 -0.94
CA GLU A 36 9.06 -0.07 -0.09
C GLU A 36 8.23 0.87 0.76
N LEU A 37 6.94 0.56 0.86
CA LEU A 37 6.04 1.20 1.81
C LEU A 37 5.57 0.13 2.79
N ASN A 38 5.98 0.25 4.06
CA ASN A 38 5.61 -0.70 5.10
C ASN A 38 4.76 0.01 6.15
N LEU A 39 3.43 -0.12 6.03
CA LEU A 39 2.50 0.57 6.92
C LEU A 39 2.58 0.05 8.35
N MET A 40 3.06 -1.16 8.57
CA MET A 40 3.20 -1.70 9.92
C MET A 40 4.12 -0.85 10.78
N MET A 41 5.11 -0.19 10.16
CA MET A 41 6.08 0.64 10.88
C MET A 41 5.46 1.94 11.40
N TYR A 42 4.32 2.35 10.85
CA TYR A 42 3.66 3.61 11.21
C TYR A 42 2.33 3.38 11.91
N ARG A 43 2.06 2.16 12.34
CA ARG A 43 0.80 1.78 12.95
C ARG A 43 0.60 2.54 14.26
N THR A 44 -0.59 3.13 14.42
CA THR A 44 -0.96 3.86 15.63
C THR A 44 -2.28 3.30 16.16
N THR A 45 -2.60 3.62 17.42
CA THR A 45 -3.87 3.21 18.02
C THR A 45 -5.07 3.84 17.33
N LEU A 46 -4.88 4.96 16.65
CA LEU A 46 -5.94 5.69 15.95
C LEU A 46 -6.07 5.31 14.47
N GLY A 47 -5.22 4.43 13.99
CA GLY A 47 -5.25 4.03 12.59
C GLY A 47 -4.79 5.10 11.62
N SER A 48 -4.04 6.08 12.09
CA SER A 48 -3.57 7.18 11.25
C SER A 48 -2.73 6.72 10.06
N HIS A 49 -2.05 5.59 10.21
CA HIS A 49 -1.25 5.00 9.15
C HIS A 49 -2.07 4.70 7.88
N MET A 50 -3.39 4.53 8.02
CA MET A 50 -4.28 4.26 6.88
C MET A 50 -4.33 5.43 5.90
N ARG A 51 -3.99 6.63 6.36
CA ARG A 51 -3.95 7.81 5.49
C ARG A 51 -2.79 7.78 4.51
N LEU A 52 -1.81 6.89 4.74
CA LEU A 52 -0.72 6.66 3.80
C LEU A 52 -1.08 5.67 2.70
N LEU A 53 -2.22 5.00 2.82
CA LEU A 53 -2.62 3.97 1.86
C LEU A 53 -2.60 4.44 0.40
N PRO A 54 -3.05 5.67 0.05
CA PRO A 54 -2.96 6.11 -1.34
C PRO A 54 -1.55 6.13 -1.91
N ALA A 55 -0.52 6.18 -1.07
CA ALA A 55 0.87 6.18 -1.52
C ALA A 55 1.32 4.82 -2.07
N VAL A 56 0.49 3.79 -1.96
CA VAL A 56 0.77 2.48 -2.57
C VAL A 56 1.04 2.61 -4.07
N ARG A 57 0.41 3.57 -4.73
CA ARG A 57 0.61 3.80 -6.16
C ARG A 57 1.98 4.38 -6.50
N CYS A 58 2.78 4.72 -5.48
CA CYS A 58 4.09 5.34 -5.65
C CYS A 58 5.22 4.43 -5.18
N CYS A 59 4.97 3.15 -4.92
CA CYS A 59 6.00 2.27 -4.40
C CYS A 59 6.10 0.98 -5.20
N ARG A 60 7.26 0.34 -5.12
CA ARG A 60 7.48 -0.97 -5.76
C ARG A 60 6.97 -2.12 -4.91
N LYS A 61 7.10 -2.00 -3.60
CA LYS A 61 6.68 -3.04 -2.66
C LYS A 61 5.80 -2.41 -1.59
N ALA A 62 4.62 -2.95 -1.40
CA ALA A 62 3.69 -2.47 -0.38
C ALA A 62 3.47 -3.59 0.65
N LYS A 63 3.88 -3.33 1.88
CA LYS A 63 3.66 -4.24 3.00
C LYS A 63 2.56 -3.67 3.88
N LEU A 64 1.38 -4.24 3.74
CA LEU A 64 0.16 -3.75 4.38
C LEU A 64 -0.44 -4.80 5.32
N CYS A 65 0.33 -5.78 5.74
CA CYS A 65 -0.17 -6.86 6.58
C CYS A 65 -0.47 -6.37 8.00
N GLU A 66 -1.46 -6.97 8.63
CA GLU A 66 -1.89 -6.65 10.00
C GLU A 66 -2.20 -5.16 10.21
N CYS A 67 -2.76 -4.50 9.19
CA CYS A 67 -3.05 -3.07 9.25
C CYS A 67 -4.53 -2.77 9.43
N TYR A 68 -5.33 -3.78 9.77
CA TYR A 68 -6.78 -3.63 9.96
C TYR A 68 -7.50 -3.13 8.71
N LEU A 69 -6.98 -3.51 7.55
CA LEU A 69 -7.62 -3.15 6.28
C LEU A 69 -8.87 -4.00 6.07
N ASP A 70 -9.88 -3.38 5.47
CA ASP A 70 -11.13 -4.05 5.13
C ASP A 70 -11.35 -3.98 3.62
N ASP A 71 -12.55 -4.37 3.18
CA ASP A 71 -12.89 -4.38 1.76
C ASP A 71 -12.88 -2.98 1.14
N THR A 72 -13.13 -1.93 1.93
CA THR A 72 -13.13 -0.56 1.40
C THR A 72 -11.71 -0.12 1.02
N CYS A 73 -10.70 -0.63 1.70
CA CYS A 73 -9.31 -0.31 1.39
C CYS A 73 -8.86 -0.98 0.10
N CYS A 74 -9.49 -2.07 -0.28
CA CYS A 74 -9.13 -2.81 -1.49
C CYS A 74 -9.38 -2.00 -2.75
N GLU A 75 -10.35 -1.08 -2.74
CA GLU A 75 -10.59 -0.21 -3.88
C GLU A 75 -9.38 0.68 -4.16
N THR A 76 -8.82 1.29 -3.12
CA THR A 76 -7.62 2.13 -3.26
C THR A 76 -6.44 1.34 -3.81
N VAL A 77 -6.23 0.14 -3.30
CA VAL A 77 -5.13 -0.72 -3.75
C VAL A 77 -5.37 -1.19 -5.18
N ALA A 78 -6.60 -1.57 -5.51
CA ALA A 78 -6.94 -2.01 -6.85
C ALA A 78 -6.71 -0.90 -7.89
N LEU A 79 -7.04 0.35 -7.53
CA LEU A 79 -6.77 1.49 -8.40
C LEU A 79 -5.28 1.68 -8.63
N ALA A 80 -4.46 1.44 -7.60
CA ALA A 80 -3.02 1.54 -7.73
C ALA A 80 -2.46 0.53 -8.72
N LEU A 81 -3.10 -0.63 -8.87
CA LEU A 81 -2.69 -1.64 -9.85
C LEU A 81 -3.07 -1.27 -11.28
N GLN A 82 -4.05 -0.40 -11.46
CA GLN A 82 -4.64 -0.08 -12.75
C GLN A 82 -4.06 1.18 -13.40
N ILE A 83 -3.31 1.98 -12.66
CA ILE A 83 -2.76 3.23 -13.23
C ILE A 83 -1.68 2.92 -14.26
N PRO A 84 -1.54 3.76 -15.30
CA PRO A 84 -0.46 3.61 -16.26
C PRO A 84 0.91 3.69 -15.55
N ASN A 85 1.82 2.83 -15.96
CA ASN A 85 3.19 2.79 -15.41
C ASN A 85 3.22 2.53 -13.91
N SER A 86 2.27 1.75 -13.40
CA SER A 86 2.25 1.39 -11.98
C SER A 86 3.58 0.72 -11.59
N PRO A 87 4.30 1.25 -10.59
CA PRO A 87 5.57 0.64 -10.19
C PRO A 87 5.41 -0.57 -9.27
N LEU A 88 4.20 -0.85 -8.81
CA LEU A 88 3.95 -1.87 -7.78
C LEU A 88 4.18 -3.27 -8.31
N ILE A 89 5.16 -3.99 -7.74
CA ILE A 89 5.51 -5.35 -8.13
C ILE A 89 5.27 -6.37 -7.02
N GLU A 90 5.24 -5.94 -5.77
CA GLU A 90 4.95 -6.83 -4.64
C GLU A 90 3.91 -6.19 -3.73
N LEU A 91 2.93 -7.00 -3.32
CA LEU A 91 1.86 -6.54 -2.44
C LEU A 91 1.58 -7.61 -1.39
N ASP A 92 1.69 -7.23 -0.12
CA ASP A 92 1.39 -8.10 1.01
C ASP A 92 0.22 -7.50 1.78
N MET A 93 -0.94 -8.13 1.69
CA MET A 93 -2.14 -7.73 2.44
C MET A 93 -2.59 -8.87 3.37
N SER A 94 -1.68 -9.71 3.80
CA SER A 94 -1.98 -10.81 4.70
C SER A 94 -2.45 -10.30 6.06
N ASP A 95 -3.21 -11.15 6.76
CA ASP A 95 -3.71 -10.88 8.11
C ASP A 95 -4.57 -9.62 8.20
N ASN A 96 -5.33 -9.35 7.14
CA ASN A 96 -6.37 -8.33 7.10
C ASN A 96 -7.71 -9.02 6.78
N ASP A 97 -8.81 -8.45 7.23
CA ASP A 97 -10.13 -8.99 6.96
C ASP A 97 -10.71 -8.34 5.69
N LEU A 98 -10.25 -8.79 4.54
CA LEU A 98 -10.64 -8.18 3.26
C LEU A 98 -12.01 -8.60 2.77
N GLN A 99 -12.51 -9.74 3.22
CA GLN A 99 -13.77 -10.33 2.78
C GLN A 99 -13.78 -10.64 1.29
N ASP A 100 -14.84 -11.29 0.81
CA ASP A 100 -14.93 -11.70 -0.60
C ASP A 100 -15.02 -10.48 -1.52
N SER A 101 -15.74 -9.44 -1.10
CA SER A 101 -15.88 -8.22 -1.89
C SER A 101 -14.54 -7.53 -2.12
N GLY A 102 -13.69 -7.49 -1.09
CA GLY A 102 -12.36 -6.90 -1.20
C GLY A 102 -11.45 -7.71 -2.13
N VAL A 103 -11.48 -9.02 -1.99
CA VAL A 103 -10.68 -9.91 -2.85
C VAL A 103 -11.12 -9.77 -4.29
N LYS A 104 -12.43 -9.61 -4.54
CA LYS A 104 -12.95 -9.41 -5.89
C LYS A 104 -12.42 -8.12 -6.50
N LEU A 105 -12.41 -7.03 -5.73
CA LEU A 105 -11.87 -5.75 -6.19
C LEU A 105 -10.39 -5.88 -6.57
N LEU A 106 -9.61 -6.57 -5.76
CA LEU A 106 -8.20 -6.80 -6.05
C LEU A 106 -8.04 -7.65 -7.31
N SER A 107 -8.87 -8.68 -7.47
CA SER A 107 -8.84 -9.53 -8.66
C SER A 107 -9.10 -8.73 -9.93
N ASP A 108 -10.06 -7.80 -9.87
CA ASP A 108 -10.33 -6.92 -11.01
C ASP A 108 -9.15 -6.02 -11.33
N GLY A 109 -8.47 -5.51 -10.29
CA GLY A 109 -7.26 -4.71 -10.48
C GLY A 109 -6.13 -5.51 -11.12
N LEU A 110 -5.99 -6.77 -10.73
CA LEU A 110 -4.94 -7.64 -11.27
C LEU A 110 -5.11 -7.94 -12.75
N LYS A 111 -6.34 -7.83 -13.26
CA LYS A 111 -6.63 -8.06 -14.68
C LYS A 111 -6.28 -6.88 -15.57
N SER A 112 -5.96 -5.73 -14.98
CA SER A 112 -5.61 -4.55 -15.76
C SER A 112 -4.34 -4.80 -16.58
N PRO A 113 -4.28 -4.34 -17.85
CA PRO A 113 -3.05 -4.44 -18.62
C PRO A 113 -1.91 -3.60 -18.05
N ASN A 114 -2.21 -2.67 -17.15
CA ASN A 114 -1.20 -1.85 -16.49
C ASN A 114 -0.63 -2.50 -15.24
N CYS A 115 -1.22 -3.60 -14.77
CA CYS A 115 -0.78 -4.28 -13.56
C CYS A 115 0.56 -4.99 -13.81
N GLN A 116 1.58 -4.66 -12.99
CA GLN A 116 2.90 -5.27 -13.08
C GLN A 116 3.22 -6.13 -11.86
N LEU A 117 2.22 -6.48 -11.07
CA LEU A 117 2.41 -7.22 -9.85
C LEU A 117 2.91 -8.63 -10.12
N THR A 118 3.99 -9.03 -9.45
CA THR A 118 4.58 -10.36 -9.57
C THR A 118 4.39 -11.21 -8.32
N LYS A 119 4.17 -10.59 -7.17
CA LYS A 119 3.95 -11.29 -5.90
C LYS A 119 2.77 -10.68 -5.17
N LEU A 120 1.86 -11.54 -4.74
CA LEU A 120 0.70 -11.13 -3.95
C LEU A 120 0.55 -12.07 -2.77
N ARG A 121 0.38 -11.49 -1.58
CA ARG A 121 0.13 -12.23 -0.35
C ARG A 121 -1.14 -11.70 0.27
N LEU A 122 -2.17 -12.54 0.36
CA LEU A 122 -3.48 -12.15 0.89
C LEU A 122 -3.80 -12.78 2.23
N LYS A 123 -3.35 -14.00 2.46
CA LYS A 123 -3.49 -14.68 3.74
C LYS A 123 -2.08 -15.10 4.10
N SER A 124 -1.90 -16.09 4.90
CA SER A 124 -0.55 -16.55 5.22
C SER A 124 0.13 -17.27 4.07
N GLN A 125 -0.43 -17.22 2.87
CA GLN A 125 0.12 -17.89 1.69
C GLN A 125 0.60 -16.89 0.66
N MET A 126 1.77 -17.18 0.08
CA MET A 126 2.34 -16.40 -1.01
C MET A 126 1.76 -16.89 -2.33
N CYS A 127 1.22 -15.95 -3.12
CA CYS A 127 0.74 -16.24 -4.46
C CYS A 127 1.65 -15.54 -5.47
N PHE A 128 2.02 -16.25 -6.53
CA PHE A 128 2.82 -15.69 -7.61
C PHE A 128 1.92 -15.45 -8.82
N ILE A 129 2.09 -14.28 -9.42
CA ILE A 129 1.32 -13.88 -10.58
C ILE A 129 2.27 -13.78 -11.76
N CYS A 130 2.00 -14.55 -12.77
CA CYS A 130 2.82 -14.57 -13.98
C CYS A 130 2.19 -13.76 -15.08
#